data_deada72f11d0b27eb1df0fbf9a71a8fe
#
_entry.id   deada72f11d0b27eb1df0fbf9a71a8fe
#
_cell.length_a   1.000
_cell.length_b   1.000
_cell.length_c   1.000
_cell.angle_alpha   90.00
_cell.angle_beta   90.00
_cell.angle_gamma   90.00
#
_symmetry.space_group_name_H-M   'P 1'
#
loop_
_entity.id
_entity.type
_entity.pdbx_description
1 polymer ?
#
loop_
_entity_poly.entity_id
_entity_poly.type
_entity_poly.pdbx_seq_one_letter_code
_entity_poly.pdbx_strand_id
1 'polypeptide(L)'
;MNNGKHVVRLMAAFLLTLCLASPSLAAADAPLNIAAYEGKVVVVDFWASWCVPCRRSFPWLNDMHAKYADAGLVIIGVNLDQEREEADRFLEEFPVDFRIHFDESKELARKFDVVAMPSSYLLGRDGEIRERHFGFKVKKQEEYEAAIVAALGALE
;
A
#
# COMPACT_ATOMS: atom_id res chain seq x y z
N MET A 1 30.84 51.64 -54.62
CA MET A 1 30.35 52.27 -53.39
C MET A 1 29.04 51.59 -53.01
N ASN A 2 29.11 50.59 -52.20
CA ASN A 2 28.02 50.27 -51.30
C ASN A 2 28.41 49.12 -50.37
N ASN A 3 28.54 49.42 -49.10
CA ASN A 3 28.87 48.45 -48.06
C ASN A 3 27.61 47.79 -47.55
N GLY A 4 27.37 46.51 -47.95
CA GLY A 4 26.37 45.66 -47.37
C GLY A 4 26.87 44.96 -46.09
N LYS A 5 26.44 45.42 -44.92
CA LYS A 5 26.77 44.82 -43.63
C LYS A 5 25.98 43.56 -43.43
N HIS A 6 26.68 42.42 -43.39
CA HIS A 6 26.07 41.15 -43.01
C HIS A 6 25.77 41.14 -41.51
N VAL A 7 24.52 41.17 -41.15
CA VAL A 7 24.05 40.93 -39.80
C VAL A 7 23.87 39.43 -39.64
N VAL A 8 24.84 38.80 -39.00
CA VAL A 8 24.76 37.39 -38.57
C VAL A 8 23.83 37.34 -37.37
N ARG A 9 22.61 36.86 -37.55
CA ARG A 9 21.71 36.53 -36.46
C ARG A 9 22.10 35.18 -35.88
N LEU A 10 22.76 35.18 -34.72
CA LEU A 10 22.93 34.01 -33.85
C LEU A 10 21.57 33.68 -33.23
N MET A 11 20.91 32.67 -33.78
CA MET A 11 19.78 32.02 -33.12
C MET A 11 20.35 31.00 -32.10
N ALA A 12 20.43 31.39 -30.85
CA ALA A 12 20.71 30.50 -29.74
C ALA A 12 19.47 29.62 -29.57
N ALA A 13 19.50 28.37 -30.07
CA ALA A 13 18.52 27.36 -29.79
C ALA A 13 18.67 26.90 -28.34
N PHE A 14 17.80 27.40 -27.47
CA PHE A 14 17.68 26.95 -26.09
C PHE A 14 16.94 25.60 -26.12
N LEU A 15 17.70 24.50 -26.19
CA LEU A 15 17.19 23.17 -26.01
C LEU A 15 16.80 22.99 -24.54
N LEU A 16 15.52 23.22 -24.24
CA LEU A 16 14.90 22.90 -22.98
C LEU A 16 14.79 21.37 -22.89
N THR A 17 15.79 20.72 -22.29
CA THR A 17 15.76 19.29 -21.97
C THR A 17 14.74 19.07 -20.88
N LEU A 18 13.51 18.73 -21.26
CA LEU A 18 12.45 18.27 -20.35
C LEU A 18 12.87 16.90 -19.80
N CYS A 19 13.47 16.90 -18.62
CA CYS A 19 13.81 15.69 -17.89
C CYS A 19 12.49 15.07 -17.39
N LEU A 20 11.90 14.16 -18.18
CA LEU A 20 10.79 13.31 -17.77
C LEU A 20 11.32 12.37 -16.69
N ALA A 21 11.16 12.76 -15.43
CA ALA A 21 11.34 11.86 -14.29
C ALA A 21 10.25 10.79 -14.39
N SER A 22 10.58 9.63 -14.95
CA SER A 22 9.73 8.46 -14.89
C SER A 22 9.54 8.07 -13.43
N PRO A 23 8.30 7.85 -12.94
CA PRO A 23 8.12 7.31 -11.61
C PRO A 23 8.81 5.95 -11.54
N SER A 24 9.77 5.85 -10.65
CA SER A 24 10.51 4.60 -10.43
C SER A 24 9.54 3.54 -9.89
N LEU A 25 9.36 2.46 -10.65
CA LEU A 25 8.58 1.27 -10.28
C LEU A 25 9.24 0.46 -9.13
N ALA A 26 10.36 0.95 -8.58
CA ALA A 26 11.19 0.23 -7.62
C ALA A 26 10.67 0.21 -6.17
N ALA A 27 9.47 0.74 -5.89
CA ALA A 27 8.97 0.82 -4.51
C ALA A 27 8.23 -0.45 -4.03
N ALA A 28 7.92 -1.40 -4.93
CA ALA A 28 7.14 -2.60 -4.57
C ALA A 28 7.98 -3.69 -3.89
N ASP A 29 9.29 -3.74 -4.14
CA ASP A 29 10.17 -4.84 -3.69
C ASP A 29 11.08 -4.46 -2.51
N ALA A 30 10.98 -3.24 -1.99
CA ALA A 30 11.73 -2.85 -0.80
C ALA A 30 11.16 -3.54 0.46
N PRO A 31 12.03 -4.01 1.39
CA PRO A 31 11.58 -4.60 2.65
C PRO A 31 10.57 -3.70 3.35
N LEU A 32 9.45 -4.28 3.79
CA LEU A 32 8.44 -3.51 4.49
C LEU A 32 8.94 -3.11 5.88
N ASN A 33 9.19 -1.82 6.05
CA ASN A 33 9.53 -1.26 7.36
C ASN A 33 8.27 -0.68 8.02
N ILE A 34 7.69 -1.42 8.96
CA ILE A 34 6.49 -0.97 9.71
C ILE A 34 6.79 0.28 10.52
N ALA A 35 8.02 0.44 11.07
CA ALA A 35 8.40 1.62 11.82
C ALA A 35 8.36 2.93 11.00
N ALA A 36 8.40 2.84 9.69
CA ALA A 36 8.23 4.02 8.82
C ALA A 36 6.80 4.62 8.87
N TYR A 37 5.85 3.92 9.50
CA TYR A 37 4.47 4.36 9.69
C TYR A 37 4.17 4.82 11.12
N GLU A 38 5.19 5.12 11.93
CA GLU A 38 5.01 5.70 13.25
C GLU A 38 4.11 6.95 13.18
N GLY A 39 3.19 7.08 14.13
CA GLY A 39 2.16 8.12 14.12
C GLY A 39 0.93 7.82 13.26
N LYS A 40 0.92 6.72 12.52
CA LYS A 40 -0.23 6.23 11.75
C LYS A 40 -0.86 5.01 12.43
N VAL A 41 -2.16 4.83 12.20
CA VAL A 41 -2.83 3.56 12.49
C VAL A 41 -2.62 2.65 11.29
N VAL A 42 -2.12 1.44 11.50
CA VAL A 42 -1.78 0.53 10.41
C VAL A 42 -2.57 -0.76 10.50
N VAL A 43 -3.21 -1.15 9.41
CA VAL A 43 -3.74 -2.51 9.23
C VAL A 43 -2.79 -3.28 8.32
N VAL A 44 -2.20 -4.36 8.84
CA VAL A 44 -1.40 -5.31 8.06
C VAL A 44 -2.26 -6.54 7.82
N ASP A 45 -2.65 -6.79 6.58
CA ASP A 45 -3.52 -7.90 6.17
C ASP A 45 -2.75 -8.90 5.32
N PHE A 46 -2.56 -10.11 5.84
CA PHE A 46 -1.88 -11.20 5.13
C PHE A 46 -2.87 -11.97 4.27
N TRP A 47 -2.58 -12.12 2.98
CA TRP A 47 -3.47 -12.71 1.99
C TRP A 47 -2.74 -13.54 0.92
N ALA A 48 -3.50 -14.31 0.16
CA ALA A 48 -3.04 -15.01 -1.03
C ALA A 48 -4.17 -15.12 -2.07
N SER A 49 -3.83 -15.30 -3.32
CA SER A 49 -4.79 -15.40 -4.45
C SER A 49 -5.80 -16.53 -4.28
N TRP A 50 -5.39 -17.67 -3.75
CA TRP A 50 -6.21 -18.85 -3.49
C TRP A 50 -7.07 -18.74 -2.21
N CYS A 51 -6.95 -17.67 -1.44
CA CYS A 51 -7.67 -17.47 -0.18
C CYS A 51 -9.08 -16.94 -0.44
N VAL A 52 -10.08 -17.82 -0.42
CA VAL A 52 -11.47 -17.45 -0.65
C VAL A 52 -12.01 -16.38 0.31
N PRO A 53 -11.73 -16.40 1.64
CA PRO A 53 -12.15 -15.31 2.52
C PRO A 53 -11.50 -13.95 2.20
N CYS A 54 -10.28 -13.94 1.61
CA CYS A 54 -9.60 -12.72 1.22
C CYS A 54 -10.34 -11.97 0.10
N ARG A 55 -11.01 -12.69 -0.82
CA ARG A 55 -11.89 -12.08 -1.84
C ARG A 55 -13.04 -11.25 -1.22
N ARG A 56 -13.43 -11.56 0.02
CA ARG A 56 -14.46 -10.81 0.74
C ARG A 56 -13.90 -9.69 1.61
N SER A 57 -12.65 -9.84 2.13
CA SER A 57 -12.03 -8.78 2.93
C SER A 57 -11.55 -7.62 2.07
N PHE A 58 -11.09 -7.87 0.84
CA PHE A 58 -10.48 -6.85 -0.01
C PHE A 58 -11.40 -5.66 -0.33
N PRO A 59 -12.66 -5.85 -0.79
CA PRO A 59 -13.58 -4.73 -1.00
C PRO A 59 -13.80 -3.92 0.28
N TRP A 60 -13.99 -4.60 1.43
CA TRP A 60 -14.16 -3.93 2.71
C TRP A 60 -12.91 -3.16 3.16
N LEU A 61 -11.71 -3.73 2.99
CA LEU A 61 -10.45 -3.03 3.27
C LEU A 61 -10.30 -1.79 2.39
N ASN A 62 -10.68 -1.88 1.12
CA ASN A 62 -10.64 -0.74 0.21
C ASN A 62 -11.62 0.36 0.65
N ASP A 63 -12.83 0.00 1.09
CA ASP A 63 -13.78 0.96 1.68
C ASP A 63 -13.21 1.62 2.94
N MET A 64 -12.54 0.86 3.82
CA MET A 64 -11.88 1.41 5.01
C MET A 64 -10.75 2.35 4.66
N HIS A 65 -9.94 2.00 3.63
CA HIS A 65 -8.90 2.87 3.12
C HIS A 65 -9.49 4.19 2.61
N ALA A 66 -10.48 4.13 1.73
CA ALA A 66 -11.14 5.32 1.19
C ALA A 66 -11.74 6.21 2.28
N LYS A 67 -12.30 5.61 3.35
CA LYS A 67 -12.98 6.32 4.42
C LYS A 67 -12.04 6.97 5.43
N TYR A 68 -10.88 6.36 5.72
CA TYR A 68 -10.04 6.73 6.85
C TYR A 68 -8.59 7.09 6.49
N ALA A 69 -8.16 7.04 5.22
CA ALA A 69 -6.80 7.38 4.85
C ALA A 69 -6.41 8.80 5.28
N ASP A 70 -7.28 9.78 5.07
CA ASP A 70 -7.06 11.19 5.48
C ASP A 70 -7.00 11.35 7.01
N ALA A 71 -7.67 10.46 7.76
CA ALA A 71 -7.59 10.42 9.22
C ALA A 71 -6.30 9.75 9.74
N GLY A 72 -5.49 9.20 8.85
CA GLY A 72 -4.21 8.58 9.16
C GLY A 72 -4.22 7.06 9.23
N LEU A 73 -5.24 6.39 8.65
CA LEU A 73 -5.21 4.95 8.44
C LEU A 73 -4.30 4.61 7.26
N VAL A 74 -3.45 3.62 7.45
CA VAL A 74 -2.67 2.98 6.40
C VAL A 74 -3.06 1.51 6.35
N ILE A 75 -3.38 0.99 5.17
CA ILE A 75 -3.62 -0.44 4.94
C ILE A 75 -2.49 -0.99 4.09
N ILE A 76 -1.97 -2.15 4.48
CA ILE A 76 -0.91 -2.86 3.78
C ILE A 76 -1.35 -4.31 3.61
N GLY A 77 -1.66 -4.68 2.38
CA GLY A 77 -1.91 -6.07 2.02
C GLY A 77 -0.59 -6.80 1.78
N VAL A 78 -0.26 -7.76 2.63
CA VAL A 78 0.96 -8.57 2.52
C VAL A 78 0.63 -9.88 1.82
N ASN A 79 1.12 -10.02 0.61
CA ASN A 79 0.87 -11.19 -0.22
C ASN A 79 1.80 -12.35 0.15
N LEU A 80 1.26 -13.57 0.19
CA LEU A 80 1.96 -14.80 0.53
C LEU A 80 1.91 -15.85 -0.60
N ASP A 81 1.55 -15.48 -1.83
CA ASP A 81 1.68 -16.39 -2.97
C ASP A 81 3.15 -16.78 -3.21
N GLN A 82 3.38 -17.88 -3.87
CA GLN A 82 4.72 -18.28 -4.29
C GLN A 82 5.11 -17.57 -5.59
N GLU A 83 4.13 -17.46 -6.50
CA GLU A 83 4.31 -16.85 -7.82
C GLU A 83 3.62 -15.48 -7.83
N ARG A 84 4.36 -14.44 -8.20
CA ARG A 84 3.88 -13.07 -8.30
C ARG A 84 2.67 -12.92 -9.22
N GLU A 85 2.68 -13.66 -10.31
CA GLU A 85 1.63 -13.64 -11.34
C GLU A 85 0.28 -14.11 -10.83
N GLU A 86 0.24 -14.94 -9.78
CA GLU A 86 -1.04 -15.36 -9.14
C GLU A 86 -1.66 -14.20 -8.38
N ALA A 87 -0.83 -13.45 -7.63
CA ALA A 87 -1.27 -12.25 -6.94
C ALA A 87 -1.70 -11.15 -7.90
N ASP A 88 -0.97 -10.94 -8.99
CA ASP A 88 -1.28 -9.91 -9.99
C ASP A 88 -2.65 -10.19 -10.64
N ARG A 89 -2.95 -11.44 -11.02
CA ARG A 89 -4.29 -11.83 -11.52
C ARG A 89 -5.41 -11.61 -10.49
N PHE A 90 -5.13 -11.86 -9.22
CA PHE A 90 -6.09 -11.57 -8.15
C PHE A 90 -6.36 -10.07 -8.05
N LEU A 91 -5.34 -9.23 -8.13
CA LEU A 91 -5.46 -7.76 -8.06
C LEU A 91 -6.14 -7.16 -9.29
N GLU A 92 -6.07 -7.81 -10.45
CA GLU A 92 -6.87 -7.45 -11.63
C GLU A 92 -8.38 -7.67 -11.38
N GLU A 93 -8.75 -8.76 -10.68
CA GLU A 93 -10.14 -9.08 -10.32
C GLU A 93 -10.64 -8.23 -9.13
N PHE A 94 -9.77 -7.95 -8.16
CA PHE A 94 -10.05 -7.19 -6.94
C PHE A 94 -9.08 -6.01 -6.81
N PRO A 95 -9.24 -4.95 -7.61
CA PRO A 95 -8.36 -3.78 -7.56
C PRO A 95 -8.48 -3.07 -6.21
N VAL A 96 -7.35 -2.56 -5.72
CA VAL A 96 -7.26 -1.86 -4.44
C VAL A 96 -6.44 -0.58 -4.57
N ASP A 97 -6.76 0.42 -3.72
CA ASP A 97 -6.06 1.70 -3.66
C ASP A 97 -5.03 1.75 -2.51
N PHE A 98 -4.99 0.71 -1.67
CA PHE A 98 -4.02 0.58 -0.60
C PHE A 98 -2.75 -0.15 -1.05
N ARG A 99 -1.69 -0.03 -0.24
CA ARG A 99 -0.38 -0.61 -0.56
C ARG A 99 -0.42 -2.14 -0.55
N ILE A 100 0.16 -2.76 -1.58
CA ILE A 100 0.49 -4.19 -1.60
C ILE A 100 1.99 -4.36 -1.40
N HIS A 101 2.36 -5.33 -0.58
CA HIS A 101 3.72 -5.81 -0.37
C HIS A 101 3.78 -7.32 -0.61
N PHE A 102 4.81 -7.77 -1.31
CA PHE A 102 5.03 -9.20 -1.59
C PHE A 102 6.10 -9.73 -0.63
N ASP A 103 5.69 -10.61 0.28
CA ASP A 103 6.58 -11.25 1.27
C ASP A 103 7.10 -12.58 0.72
N GLU A 104 7.90 -12.52 -0.34
CA GLU A 104 8.46 -13.70 -1.01
C GLU A 104 9.22 -14.60 -0.03
N SER A 105 10.01 -14.00 0.84
CA SER A 105 10.80 -14.71 1.86
C SER A 105 9.97 -15.28 3.01
N LYS A 106 8.70 -14.87 3.14
CA LYS A 106 7.80 -15.18 4.27
C LYS A 106 8.36 -14.70 5.62
N GLU A 107 9.22 -13.69 5.59
CA GLU A 107 9.83 -13.15 6.80
C GLU A 107 8.81 -12.39 7.66
N LEU A 108 7.98 -11.55 7.02
CA LEU A 108 6.91 -10.84 7.71
C LEU A 108 5.86 -11.82 8.26
N ALA A 109 5.46 -12.81 7.47
CA ALA A 109 4.53 -13.83 7.93
C ALA A 109 5.03 -14.55 9.18
N ARG A 110 6.33 -14.89 9.23
CA ARG A 110 6.94 -15.49 10.44
C ARG A 110 6.98 -14.51 11.61
N LYS A 111 7.35 -13.23 11.36
CA LYS A 111 7.42 -12.19 12.40
C LYS A 111 6.07 -11.91 13.05
N PHE A 112 4.99 -12.01 12.29
CA PHE A 112 3.61 -11.81 12.78
C PHE A 112 2.93 -13.11 13.24
N ASP A 113 3.63 -14.25 13.23
CA ASP A 113 3.07 -15.56 13.58
C ASP A 113 1.79 -15.89 12.80
N VAL A 114 1.82 -15.68 11.48
CA VAL A 114 0.66 -15.93 10.60
C VAL A 114 0.40 -17.42 10.48
N VAL A 115 -0.73 -17.88 11.01
CA VAL A 115 -1.14 -19.30 11.02
C VAL A 115 -2.30 -19.62 10.07
N ALA A 116 -3.00 -18.60 9.57
CA ALA A 116 -4.13 -18.74 8.68
C ALA A 116 -4.29 -17.49 7.80
N MET A 117 -5.10 -17.54 6.73
CA MET A 117 -5.42 -16.41 5.87
C MET A 117 -6.93 -16.21 5.68
N PRO A 118 -7.38 -14.93 5.63
CA PRO A 118 -6.61 -13.74 5.97
C PRO A 118 -6.25 -13.69 7.45
N SER A 119 -5.13 -13.05 7.76
CA SER A 119 -4.79 -12.63 9.12
C SER A 119 -4.52 -11.14 9.12
N SER A 120 -5.31 -10.39 9.87
CA SER A 120 -5.20 -8.94 9.95
C SER A 120 -4.71 -8.51 11.33
N TYR A 121 -3.80 -7.56 11.35
CA TYR A 121 -3.22 -6.98 12.57
C TYR A 121 -3.45 -5.48 12.55
N LEU A 122 -4.16 -4.95 13.54
CA LEU A 122 -4.36 -3.53 13.76
C LEU A 122 -3.26 -3.02 14.69
N LEU A 123 -2.45 -2.09 14.20
CA LEU A 123 -1.40 -1.42 14.97
C LEU A 123 -1.84 0.01 15.31
N GLY A 124 -1.59 0.43 16.53
CA GLY A 124 -1.76 1.80 16.97
C GLY A 124 -0.68 2.74 16.42
N ARG A 125 -0.80 4.02 16.70
CA ARG A 125 0.15 5.06 16.25
C ARG A 125 1.57 4.89 16.82
N ASP A 126 1.69 4.17 17.93
CA ASP A 126 2.95 3.76 18.57
C ASP A 126 3.57 2.49 17.96
N GLY A 127 2.90 1.91 16.94
CA GLY A 127 3.32 0.66 16.28
C GLY A 127 2.97 -0.61 17.05
N GLU A 128 2.33 -0.52 18.21
CA GLU A 128 1.93 -1.68 19.01
C GLU A 128 0.66 -2.33 18.45
N ILE A 129 0.63 -3.66 18.46
CA ILE A 129 -0.54 -4.41 17.99
C ILE A 129 -1.69 -4.24 18.99
N ARG A 130 -2.80 -3.68 18.54
CA ARG A 130 -4.05 -3.51 19.29
C ARG A 130 -4.96 -4.72 19.16
N GLU A 131 -5.10 -5.23 17.94
CA GLU A 131 -5.96 -6.37 17.65
C GLU A 131 -5.36 -7.32 16.62
N ARG A 132 -5.80 -8.57 16.67
CA ARG A 132 -5.47 -9.64 15.72
C ARG A 132 -6.75 -10.33 15.32
N HIS A 133 -6.98 -10.45 14.01
CA HIS A 133 -8.15 -11.15 13.46
C HIS A 133 -7.68 -12.27 12.54
N PHE A 134 -8.20 -13.48 12.81
CA PHE A 134 -7.92 -14.66 11.99
C PHE A 134 -9.18 -15.03 11.20
N GLY A 135 -9.07 -15.01 9.87
CA GLY A 135 -10.20 -15.11 8.95
C GLY A 135 -11.01 -13.81 8.90
N PHE A 136 -11.83 -13.68 7.86
CA PHE A 136 -12.72 -12.54 7.68
C PHE A 136 -14.18 -12.95 7.83
N LYS A 137 -14.89 -12.33 8.76
CA LYS A 137 -16.31 -12.59 9.03
C LYS A 137 -17.14 -11.36 8.69
N VAL A 138 -17.95 -11.43 7.64
CA VAL A 138 -18.81 -10.32 7.20
C VAL A 138 -19.70 -9.77 8.33
N LYS A 139 -20.17 -10.64 9.23
CA LYS A 139 -20.98 -10.24 10.38
C LYS A 139 -20.24 -9.42 11.44
N LYS A 140 -18.91 -9.33 11.33
CA LYS A 140 -18.05 -8.60 12.26
C LYS A 140 -17.42 -7.32 11.67
N GLN A 141 -17.85 -6.93 10.48
CA GLN A 141 -17.31 -5.72 9.82
C GLN A 141 -17.46 -4.46 10.69
N GLU A 142 -18.59 -4.29 11.36
CA GLU A 142 -18.80 -3.16 12.28
C GLU A 142 -17.86 -3.21 13.50
N GLU A 143 -17.57 -4.42 14.02
CA GLU A 143 -16.59 -4.60 15.11
C GLU A 143 -15.18 -4.24 14.65
N TYR A 144 -14.78 -4.69 13.45
CA TYR A 144 -13.47 -4.37 12.87
C TYR A 144 -13.32 -2.87 12.59
N GLU A 145 -14.35 -2.23 12.05
CA GLU A 145 -14.36 -0.80 11.79
C GLU A 145 -14.30 0.01 13.10
N ALA A 146 -15.06 -0.38 14.13
CA ALA A 146 -15.03 0.26 15.45
C ALA A 146 -13.63 0.23 16.06
N ALA A 147 -12.89 -0.88 15.92
CA ALA A 147 -11.52 -0.98 16.38
C ALA A 147 -10.58 -0.01 15.65
N ILE A 148 -10.73 0.12 14.33
CA ILE A 148 -9.97 1.11 13.53
C ILE A 148 -10.27 2.53 14.01
N VAL A 149 -11.55 2.87 14.20
CA VAL A 149 -11.97 4.20 14.66
C VAL A 149 -11.43 4.49 16.06
N ALA A 150 -11.48 3.52 16.96
CA ALA A 150 -10.92 3.65 18.31
C ALA A 150 -9.40 3.91 18.26
N ALA A 151 -8.67 3.17 17.42
CA ALA A 151 -7.23 3.38 17.26
C ALA A 151 -6.90 4.76 16.63
N LEU A 152 -7.71 5.25 15.68
CA LEU A 152 -7.55 6.57 15.07
C LEU A 152 -7.83 7.70 16.06
N GLY A 153 -8.79 7.54 16.98
CA GLY A 153 -9.15 8.52 18.02
C GLY A 153 -8.24 8.52 19.23
N ALA A 154 -7.39 7.51 19.40
CA ALA A 154 -6.40 7.44 20.48
C ALA A 154 -5.22 8.38 20.17
N LEU A 155 -5.48 9.69 20.22
CA LEU A 155 -4.49 10.76 20.28
C LEU A 155 -4.32 11.14 21.74
N GLU A 156 -3.40 10.47 22.42
CA GLU A 156 -2.85 10.97 23.69
C GLU A 156 -1.36 10.68 23.77
#